data_56aeaab2795e73bfeed7ee72881f793f
#
_entry.id   56aeaab2795e73bfeed7ee72881f793f
#
_cell.length_a   1.000
_cell.length_b   1.000
_cell.length_c   1.000
_cell.angle_alpha   90.00
_cell.angle_beta   90.00
_cell.angle_gamma   90.00
#
_symmetry.space_group_name_H-M   'P 1'
#
loop_
_entity.id
_entity.type
_entity.pdbx_description
1 polymer ?
#
loop_
_entity_poly.entity_id
_entity_poly.type
_entity_poly.pdbx_seq_one_letter_code
_entity_poly.pdbx_strand_id
1 'polypeptide(L)'
;LADTGTTTYTILVPRPSSGPERKAAEDLAEWLGQMTGATFTIVTESGADLPEGPFISIGQTRLLKDYPLPLPGTDLGRDGYAIWASDPHLFITGGKRRGIINGAYSLLQEDLGCRWYIPGVDPVIPHRPTLTFRPVTRAYRPIFEDRRDPYYSDVAYDADWSLRNRTYALTATVPAAYGGYPRFWPSFVHTYDALVPPSKYFA
;
A
#
# COMPACT_ATOMS: atom_id res chain seq x y z
N LEU A 1 -2.90 -18.96 -3.17
CA LEU A 1 -3.78 -17.83 -3.52
C LEU A 1 -4.64 -18.13 -4.75
N ALA A 2 -4.12 -18.86 -5.73
CA ALA A 2 -4.88 -19.26 -6.90
C ALA A 2 -4.47 -20.66 -7.36
N ASP A 3 -5.38 -21.37 -8.02
CA ASP A 3 -5.11 -22.65 -8.65
C ASP A 3 -5.74 -22.67 -10.05
N THR A 4 -4.89 -22.90 -11.04
CA THR A 4 -5.26 -23.07 -12.45
C THR A 4 -6.18 -21.92 -12.95
N GLY A 5 -5.85 -20.66 -12.60
CA GLY A 5 -6.63 -19.49 -13.00
C GLY A 5 -7.92 -19.25 -12.20
N THR A 6 -8.09 -19.95 -11.08
CA THR A 6 -9.25 -19.77 -10.18
C THR A 6 -8.78 -19.47 -8.75
N THR A 7 -9.61 -18.82 -7.95
CA THR A 7 -9.31 -18.55 -6.54
C THR A 7 -10.55 -18.72 -5.66
N THR A 8 -10.32 -19.19 -4.43
CA THR A 8 -11.30 -19.19 -3.34
C THR A 8 -11.05 -18.04 -2.37
N TYR A 9 -9.96 -17.29 -2.56
CA TYR A 9 -9.62 -16.15 -1.70
C TYR A 9 -10.49 -14.95 -2.00
N THR A 10 -10.97 -14.32 -0.94
CA THR A 10 -11.67 -13.03 -0.98
C THR A 10 -10.80 -11.96 -0.35
N ILE A 11 -10.72 -10.78 -0.96
CA ILE A 11 -10.05 -9.63 -0.36
C ILE A 11 -11.04 -8.94 0.58
N LEU A 12 -10.72 -8.92 1.86
CA LEU A 12 -11.57 -8.37 2.91
C LEU A 12 -11.08 -6.99 3.34
N VAL A 13 -11.96 -6.00 3.34
CA VAL A 13 -11.68 -4.65 3.84
C VAL A 13 -12.61 -4.29 5.02
N PRO A 14 -12.16 -3.46 5.98
CA PRO A 14 -12.95 -3.12 7.15
C PRO A 14 -14.14 -2.20 6.81
N ARG A 15 -15.06 -2.05 7.73
CA ARG A 15 -16.16 -1.08 7.66
C ARG A 15 -16.14 -0.14 8.88
N PRO A 16 -16.00 1.19 8.67
CA PRO A 16 -15.71 1.84 7.38
C PRO A 16 -14.29 1.55 6.89
N SER A 17 -14.10 1.47 5.57
CA SER A 17 -12.78 1.38 4.96
C SER A 17 -12.27 2.77 4.58
N SER A 18 -10.99 3.03 4.87
CA SER A 18 -10.29 4.23 4.43
C SER A 18 -10.00 4.20 2.91
N GLY A 19 -9.65 5.36 2.33
CA GLY A 19 -9.20 5.42 0.94
C GLY A 19 -8.01 4.51 0.64
N PRO A 20 -6.93 4.56 1.46
CA PRO A 20 -5.79 3.66 1.30
C PRO A 20 -6.11 2.17 1.38
N GLU A 21 -7.05 1.75 2.22
CA GLU A 21 -7.48 0.35 2.30
C GLU A 21 -8.22 -0.09 1.04
N ARG A 22 -9.12 0.74 0.52
CA ARG A 22 -9.81 0.45 -0.75
C ARG A 22 -8.84 0.39 -1.91
N LYS A 23 -7.95 1.39 -2.05
CA LYS A 23 -6.94 1.42 -3.11
C LYS A 23 -6.02 0.19 -3.06
N ALA A 24 -5.55 -0.20 -1.88
CA ALA A 24 -4.72 -1.40 -1.72
C ALA A 24 -5.47 -2.68 -2.13
N ALA A 25 -6.76 -2.79 -1.80
CA ALA A 25 -7.58 -3.93 -2.18
C ALA A 25 -7.82 -3.98 -3.69
N GLU A 26 -8.14 -2.85 -4.31
CA GLU A 26 -8.35 -2.71 -5.76
C GLU A 26 -7.08 -3.08 -6.54
N ASP A 27 -5.93 -2.54 -6.14
CA ASP A 27 -4.65 -2.83 -6.77
C ASP A 27 -4.25 -4.30 -6.61
N LEU A 28 -4.46 -4.88 -5.43
CA LEU A 28 -4.19 -6.31 -5.25
C LEU A 28 -5.09 -7.18 -6.11
N ALA A 29 -6.39 -6.88 -6.19
CA ALA A 29 -7.32 -7.62 -7.05
C ALA A 29 -6.90 -7.53 -8.52
N GLU A 30 -6.51 -6.35 -8.98
CA GLU A 30 -6.05 -6.11 -10.34
C GLU A 30 -4.78 -6.91 -10.66
N TRP A 31 -3.71 -6.73 -9.86
CA TRP A 31 -2.42 -7.32 -10.16
C TRP A 31 -2.37 -8.83 -9.93
N LEU A 32 -3.07 -9.34 -8.91
CA LEU A 32 -3.23 -10.77 -8.73
C LEU A 32 -4.07 -11.37 -9.86
N GLY A 33 -5.10 -10.66 -10.33
CA GLY A 33 -5.90 -11.06 -11.49
C GLY A 33 -5.07 -11.16 -12.76
N GLN A 34 -4.26 -10.15 -13.06
CA GLN A 34 -3.34 -10.17 -14.22
C GLN A 34 -2.32 -11.30 -14.13
N MET A 35 -1.79 -11.55 -12.93
CA MET A 35 -0.80 -12.60 -12.68
C MET A 35 -1.39 -14.01 -12.87
N THR A 36 -2.59 -14.25 -12.37
CA THR A 36 -3.15 -15.59 -12.23
C THR A 36 -4.24 -15.93 -13.24
N GLY A 37 -4.91 -14.91 -13.79
CA GLY A 37 -6.14 -15.06 -14.56
C GLY A 37 -7.40 -15.23 -13.69
N ALA A 38 -7.26 -15.30 -12.35
CA ALA A 38 -8.37 -15.44 -11.41
C ALA A 38 -9.02 -14.08 -11.09
N THR A 39 -10.29 -14.10 -10.72
CA THR A 39 -11.00 -12.91 -10.24
C THR A 39 -11.02 -12.89 -8.72
N PHE A 40 -10.33 -11.93 -8.10
CA PHE A 40 -10.33 -11.72 -6.66
C PHE A 40 -11.44 -10.75 -6.26
N THR A 41 -12.48 -11.28 -5.61
CA THR A 41 -13.61 -10.46 -5.16
C THR A 41 -13.23 -9.63 -3.94
N ILE A 42 -13.58 -8.35 -3.95
CA ILE A 42 -13.41 -7.46 -2.79
C ILE A 42 -14.71 -7.42 -2.01
N VAL A 43 -14.65 -7.70 -0.72
CA VAL A 43 -15.79 -7.67 0.20
C VAL A 43 -15.50 -6.72 1.36
N THR A 44 -16.46 -5.87 1.66
CA THR A 44 -16.43 -5.02 2.86
C THR A 44 -17.11 -5.76 4.01
N GLU A 45 -16.51 -5.76 5.19
CA GLU A 45 -17.11 -6.34 6.38
C GLU A 45 -18.53 -5.77 6.59
N SER A 46 -19.50 -6.66 6.78
CA SER A 46 -20.90 -6.28 7.02
C SER A 46 -21.52 -7.19 8.06
N GLY A 47 -22.29 -6.60 8.99
CA GLY A 47 -23.00 -7.38 9.99
C GLY A 47 -22.08 -8.18 10.93
N ALA A 48 -22.60 -9.27 11.48
CA ALA A 48 -21.88 -10.17 12.38
C ALA A 48 -21.08 -11.23 11.62
N ASP A 49 -21.55 -11.64 10.44
CA ASP A 49 -21.00 -12.76 9.70
C ASP A 49 -20.00 -12.30 8.66
N LEU A 50 -18.89 -13.01 8.55
CA LEU A 50 -17.93 -12.89 7.47
C LEU A 50 -18.28 -13.94 6.41
N PRO A 51 -18.00 -13.66 5.10
CA PRO A 51 -18.09 -14.69 4.09
C PRO A 51 -17.24 -15.91 4.46
N GLU A 52 -17.66 -17.09 4.03
CA GLU A 52 -16.88 -18.30 4.20
C GLU A 52 -15.63 -18.28 3.29
N GLY A 53 -14.55 -18.94 3.74
CA GLY A 53 -13.35 -19.16 2.94
C GLY A 53 -12.10 -18.42 3.42
N PRO A 54 -10.99 -18.56 2.68
CA PRO A 54 -9.75 -17.86 2.98
C PRO A 54 -9.82 -16.39 2.58
N PHE A 55 -9.15 -15.53 3.34
CA PHE A 55 -9.12 -14.08 3.11
C PHE A 55 -7.71 -13.55 2.88
N ILE A 56 -7.63 -12.52 2.02
CA ILE A 56 -6.57 -11.52 2.06
C ILE A 56 -7.16 -10.33 2.82
N SER A 57 -6.84 -10.22 4.10
CA SER A 57 -7.36 -9.19 5.01
C SER A 57 -6.53 -7.91 4.89
N ILE A 58 -7.17 -6.80 4.53
CA ILE A 58 -6.56 -5.49 4.30
C ILE A 58 -7.01 -4.53 5.39
N GLY A 59 -6.05 -3.98 6.13
CA GLY A 59 -6.34 -2.97 7.16
C GLY A 59 -6.80 -3.54 8.49
N GLN A 60 -7.61 -2.76 9.20
CA GLN A 60 -8.09 -3.09 10.55
C GLN A 60 -9.40 -3.88 10.52
N THR A 61 -9.37 -5.06 9.90
CA THR A 61 -10.52 -5.95 9.88
C THR A 61 -10.77 -6.60 11.25
N ARG A 62 -11.97 -7.13 11.47
CA ARG A 62 -12.33 -7.85 12.70
C ARG A 62 -11.52 -9.12 12.91
N LEU A 63 -11.04 -9.73 11.83
CA LEU A 63 -10.17 -10.91 11.88
C LEU A 63 -8.90 -10.69 12.72
N LEU A 64 -8.42 -9.46 12.84
CA LEU A 64 -7.23 -9.16 13.64
C LEU A 64 -7.38 -9.49 15.13
N LYS A 65 -8.61 -9.66 15.64
CA LYS A 65 -8.85 -10.09 17.03
C LYS A 65 -8.45 -11.55 17.22
N ASP A 66 -8.74 -12.37 16.21
CA ASP A 66 -8.49 -13.82 16.25
C ASP A 66 -7.10 -14.16 15.69
N TYR A 67 -6.59 -13.31 14.79
CA TYR A 67 -5.31 -13.45 14.12
C TYR A 67 -4.43 -12.21 14.30
N PRO A 68 -4.00 -11.90 15.53
CA PRO A 68 -3.22 -10.69 15.79
C PRO A 68 -1.85 -10.76 15.10
N LEU A 69 -1.28 -9.57 14.83
CA LEU A 69 0.09 -9.49 14.31
C LEU A 69 1.07 -10.18 15.25
N PRO A 70 1.81 -11.22 14.80
CA PRO A 70 2.71 -12.01 15.64
C PRO A 70 4.05 -11.29 15.92
N LEU A 71 4.06 -9.96 15.90
CA LEU A 71 5.20 -9.08 16.17
C LEU A 71 4.75 -8.02 17.19
N PRO A 72 4.69 -8.36 18.49
CA PRO A 72 4.18 -7.45 19.51
C PRO A 72 5.03 -6.19 19.66
N GLY A 73 4.40 -5.06 19.95
CA GLY A 73 5.07 -3.77 20.13
C GLY A 73 5.56 -3.10 18.87
N THR A 74 5.21 -3.60 17.69
CA THR A 74 5.61 -3.01 16.41
C THR A 74 4.96 -1.64 16.20
N ASP A 75 5.76 -0.60 16.10
CA ASP A 75 5.33 0.73 15.68
C ASP A 75 5.54 0.88 14.17
N LEU A 76 4.46 0.93 13.42
CA LEU A 76 4.48 1.09 11.95
C LEU A 76 4.59 2.55 11.52
N GLY A 77 4.44 3.51 12.42
CA GLY A 77 4.41 4.92 12.06
C GLY A 77 3.29 5.23 11.05
N ARG A 78 3.53 6.18 10.15
CA ARG A 78 2.51 6.62 9.16
C ARG A 78 2.50 5.78 7.88
N ASP A 79 3.65 5.29 7.44
CA ASP A 79 3.88 4.66 6.15
C ASP A 79 4.41 3.22 6.23
N GLY A 80 4.67 2.75 7.44
CA GLY A 80 5.09 1.37 7.66
C GLY A 80 3.93 0.39 7.54
N TYR A 81 4.28 -0.85 7.32
CA TYR A 81 3.31 -1.93 7.11
C TYR A 81 3.77 -3.21 7.80
N ALA A 82 2.83 -4.10 8.01
CA ALA A 82 3.09 -5.49 8.37
C ALA A 82 2.32 -6.44 7.47
N ILE A 83 2.95 -7.56 7.13
CA ILE A 83 2.39 -8.64 6.34
C ILE A 83 2.64 -9.94 7.11
N TRP A 84 1.62 -10.74 7.31
CA TRP A 84 1.79 -12.08 7.88
C TRP A 84 0.75 -13.05 7.33
N ALA A 85 1.14 -14.31 7.28
CA ALA A 85 0.24 -15.40 6.96
C ALA A 85 -0.15 -16.13 8.24
N SER A 86 -1.41 -16.48 8.36
CA SER A 86 -1.94 -17.40 9.37
C SER A 86 -2.98 -18.26 8.65
N ASP A 87 -2.57 -19.48 8.33
CA ASP A 87 -3.32 -20.40 7.47
C ASP A 87 -4.80 -20.50 7.86
N PRO A 88 -5.73 -20.34 6.94
CA PRO A 88 -5.55 -20.14 5.50
C PRO A 88 -5.45 -18.65 5.06
N HIS A 89 -5.35 -17.70 5.97
CA HIS A 89 -5.48 -16.28 5.73
C HIS A 89 -4.14 -15.57 5.51
N LEU A 90 -4.19 -14.47 4.74
CA LEU A 90 -3.09 -13.52 4.56
C LEU A 90 -3.53 -12.16 5.08
N PHE A 91 -2.67 -11.47 5.80
CA PHE A 91 -2.95 -10.19 6.42
C PHE A 91 -1.99 -9.12 5.97
N ILE A 92 -2.52 -7.94 5.67
CA ILE A 92 -1.75 -6.72 5.38
C ILE A 92 -2.34 -5.60 6.22
N THR A 93 -1.55 -5.03 7.11
CA THR A 93 -1.90 -3.84 7.89
C THR A 93 -0.84 -2.77 7.75
N GLY A 94 -1.13 -1.54 8.17
CA GLY A 94 -0.14 -0.48 8.05
C GLY A 94 -0.57 0.83 8.69
N GLY A 95 0.35 1.77 8.68
CA GLY A 95 0.12 3.14 9.12
C GLY A 95 -0.93 3.85 8.28
N LYS A 96 -1.63 4.81 8.91
CA LYS A 96 -2.85 5.43 8.38
C LYS A 96 -2.66 6.23 7.08
N ARG A 97 -1.44 6.66 6.75
CA ARG A 97 -1.21 7.44 5.53
C ARG A 97 -1.13 6.52 4.32
N ARG A 98 -0.01 5.85 4.12
CA ARG A 98 0.22 4.97 2.95
C ARG A 98 0.68 3.56 3.32
N GLY A 99 0.76 3.26 4.63
CA GLY A 99 1.32 1.99 5.10
C GLY A 99 0.65 0.77 4.48
N ILE A 100 -0.67 0.77 4.37
CA ILE A 100 -1.43 -0.34 3.77
C ILE A 100 -1.10 -0.50 2.28
N ILE A 101 -1.05 0.59 1.52
CA ILE A 101 -0.67 0.58 0.10
C ILE A 101 0.78 0.10 -0.05
N ASN A 102 1.69 0.60 0.79
CA ASN A 102 3.08 0.15 0.79
C ASN A 102 3.21 -1.35 1.08
N GLY A 103 2.37 -1.89 1.98
CA GLY A 103 2.30 -3.33 2.27
C GLY A 103 1.83 -4.14 1.06
N ALA A 104 0.77 -3.71 0.39
CA ALA A 104 0.27 -4.35 -0.82
C ALA A 104 1.34 -4.40 -1.92
N TYR A 105 2.01 -3.27 -2.20
CA TYR A 105 3.08 -3.24 -3.19
C TYR A 105 4.36 -3.96 -2.74
N SER A 106 4.64 -4.02 -1.43
CA SER A 106 5.71 -4.88 -0.93
C SER A 106 5.44 -6.36 -1.22
N LEU A 107 4.21 -6.84 -0.98
CA LEU A 107 3.80 -8.20 -1.32
C LEU A 107 3.98 -8.46 -2.82
N LEU A 108 3.45 -7.59 -3.66
CA LEU A 108 3.53 -7.72 -5.12
C LEU A 108 4.97 -7.73 -5.63
N GLN A 109 5.83 -6.87 -5.11
CA GLN A 109 7.22 -6.74 -5.57
C GLN A 109 8.13 -7.81 -4.98
N GLU A 110 8.12 -7.99 -3.67
CA GLU A 110 9.13 -8.77 -2.97
C GLU A 110 8.80 -10.26 -2.96
N ASP A 111 7.53 -10.62 -2.82
CA ASP A 111 7.11 -12.01 -2.76
C ASP A 111 6.61 -12.54 -4.12
N LEU A 112 5.96 -11.69 -4.90
CA LEU A 112 5.31 -12.12 -6.14
C LEU A 112 6.07 -11.73 -7.42
N GLY A 113 7.04 -10.83 -7.32
CA GLY A 113 7.97 -10.52 -8.41
C GLY A 113 7.48 -9.50 -9.44
N CYS A 114 6.40 -8.76 -9.15
CA CYS A 114 5.97 -7.65 -9.98
C CYS A 114 7.01 -6.52 -9.99
N ARG A 115 7.15 -5.80 -11.12
CA ARG A 115 8.07 -4.66 -11.22
C ARG A 115 7.48 -3.54 -12.07
N TRP A 116 7.66 -2.32 -11.59
CA TRP A 116 7.29 -1.06 -12.26
C TRP A 116 8.56 -0.20 -12.39
N TYR A 117 9.36 -0.45 -13.42
CA TYR A 117 10.69 0.15 -13.57
C TYR A 117 10.64 1.62 -14.01
N ILE A 118 9.80 1.92 -15.01
CA ILE A 118 9.77 3.23 -15.68
C ILE A 118 8.31 3.71 -15.76
N PRO A 119 8.03 4.99 -15.45
CA PRO A 119 6.71 5.58 -15.68
C PRO A 119 6.27 5.46 -17.14
N GLY A 120 4.99 5.15 -17.37
CA GLY A 120 4.43 5.04 -18.72
C GLY A 120 4.86 3.80 -19.52
N VAL A 121 5.66 2.92 -18.94
CA VAL A 121 6.05 1.64 -19.54
C VAL A 121 5.30 0.49 -18.85
N ASP A 122 4.89 -0.50 -19.63
CA ASP A 122 4.18 -1.66 -19.13
C ASP A 122 4.97 -2.36 -18.01
N PRO A 123 4.30 -2.73 -16.91
CA PRO A 123 4.93 -3.42 -15.81
C PRO A 123 5.34 -4.84 -16.17
N VAL A 124 6.33 -5.37 -15.48
CA VAL A 124 6.64 -6.80 -15.52
C VAL A 124 5.77 -7.52 -14.50
N ILE A 125 4.78 -8.26 -14.97
CA ILE A 125 3.89 -9.07 -14.14
C ILE A 125 4.15 -10.54 -14.47
N PRO A 126 4.65 -11.35 -13.52
CA PRO A 126 4.84 -12.78 -13.75
C PRO A 126 3.51 -13.49 -14.03
N HIS A 127 3.45 -14.30 -15.07
CA HIS A 127 2.28 -15.13 -15.35
C HIS A 127 2.34 -16.40 -14.50
N ARG A 128 1.40 -16.56 -13.56
CA ARG A 128 1.34 -17.70 -12.62
C ARG A 128 -0.11 -18.11 -12.36
N PRO A 129 -0.73 -18.91 -13.23
CA PRO A 129 -2.12 -19.37 -13.04
C PRO A 129 -2.32 -20.15 -11.74
N THR A 130 -1.29 -20.85 -11.29
CA THR A 130 -1.23 -21.44 -9.93
C THR A 130 -0.25 -20.65 -9.09
N LEU A 131 -0.75 -20.03 -8.02
CA LEU A 131 0.01 -19.17 -7.14
C LEU A 131 -0.06 -19.67 -5.70
N THR A 132 1.02 -20.31 -5.27
CA THR A 132 1.22 -20.70 -3.88
C THR A 132 1.95 -19.57 -3.15
N PHE A 133 1.43 -19.16 -2.01
CA PHE A 133 2.06 -18.15 -1.16
C PHE A 133 2.93 -18.82 -0.09
N ARG A 134 4.17 -18.38 0.03
CA ARG A 134 5.05 -18.84 1.11
C ARG A 134 4.66 -18.11 2.41
N PRO A 135 4.62 -18.82 3.56
CA PRO A 135 4.40 -18.16 4.82
C PRO A 135 5.38 -16.98 5.01
N VAL A 136 4.85 -15.83 5.34
CA VAL A 136 5.63 -14.63 5.59
C VAL A 136 5.16 -14.01 6.91
N THR A 137 6.09 -13.47 7.66
CA THR A 137 5.82 -12.59 8.79
C THR A 137 6.89 -11.52 8.79
N ARG A 138 6.50 -10.30 8.46
CA ARG A 138 7.39 -9.15 8.51
C ARG A 138 6.67 -7.87 8.82
N ALA A 139 7.40 -6.96 9.43
CA ALA A 139 7.00 -5.56 9.56
C ALA A 139 8.13 -4.66 9.07
N TYR A 140 7.76 -3.56 8.47
CA TYR A 140 8.70 -2.57 7.98
C TYR A 140 8.21 -1.16 8.31
N ARG A 141 9.08 -0.35 8.86
CA ARG A 141 8.87 1.09 9.05
C ARG A 141 9.93 1.85 8.28
N PRO A 142 9.56 2.73 7.33
CA PRO A 142 10.53 3.57 6.66
C PRO A 142 11.29 4.46 7.66
N ILE A 143 12.61 4.54 7.51
CA ILE A 143 13.46 5.44 8.32
C ILE A 143 13.14 6.89 7.97
N PHE A 144 12.96 7.18 6.67
CA PHE A 144 12.59 8.50 6.18
C PHE A 144 11.10 8.57 5.87
N GLU A 145 10.42 9.55 6.43
CA GLU A 145 9.00 9.82 6.12
C GLU A 145 8.81 10.41 4.72
N ASP A 146 9.81 11.14 4.23
CA ASP A 146 9.80 11.70 2.88
C ASP A 146 10.80 10.96 2.00
N ARG A 147 10.31 10.42 0.90
CA ARG A 147 11.05 9.58 -0.04
C ARG A 147 10.73 10.04 -1.46
N ARG A 148 11.15 11.27 -1.79
CA ARG A 148 10.94 11.88 -3.10
C ARG A 148 12.23 12.00 -3.87
N ASP A 149 12.13 11.89 -5.19
CA ASP A 149 13.17 12.34 -6.11
C ASP A 149 12.68 13.61 -6.83
N PRO A 150 13.20 14.79 -6.47
CA PRO A 150 12.75 16.04 -7.06
C PRO A 150 13.34 16.35 -8.44
N TYR A 151 14.32 15.57 -8.91
CA TYR A 151 15.08 15.91 -10.10
C TYR A 151 14.65 15.17 -11.37
N TYR A 152 13.93 14.09 -11.24
CA TYR A 152 13.40 13.34 -12.40
C TYR A 152 11.95 13.74 -12.65
N SER A 153 11.74 14.58 -13.69
CA SER A 153 10.43 15.13 -13.99
C SER A 153 9.35 14.07 -14.20
N ASP A 154 9.65 13.02 -14.97
CA ASP A 154 8.66 11.98 -15.28
C ASP A 154 8.24 11.19 -14.06
N VAL A 155 9.19 10.87 -13.17
CA VAL A 155 8.93 10.21 -11.88
C VAL A 155 8.23 11.15 -10.90
N ALA A 156 8.61 12.43 -10.88
CA ALA A 156 8.05 13.42 -9.96
C ALA A 156 6.57 13.71 -10.21
N TYR A 157 6.08 13.48 -11.43
CA TYR A 157 4.69 13.76 -11.83
C TYR A 157 3.79 12.52 -11.89
N ASP A 158 4.34 11.30 -11.90
CA ASP A 158 3.57 10.06 -11.91
C ASP A 158 3.25 9.59 -10.50
N ALA A 159 2.01 9.89 -10.06
CA ALA A 159 1.54 9.49 -8.74
C ALA A 159 1.38 7.97 -8.60
N ASP A 160 0.93 7.28 -9.65
CA ASP A 160 0.70 5.84 -9.61
C ASP A 160 2.02 5.08 -9.60
N TRP A 161 2.99 5.48 -10.43
CA TRP A 161 4.32 4.91 -10.38
C TRP A 161 4.98 5.11 -9.01
N SER A 162 4.84 6.31 -8.42
CA SER A 162 5.33 6.61 -7.09
C SER A 162 4.68 5.75 -6.00
N LEU A 163 3.36 5.51 -6.10
CA LEU A 163 2.66 4.60 -5.21
C LEU A 163 3.22 3.18 -5.30
N ARG A 164 3.33 2.67 -6.52
CA ARG A 164 3.83 1.32 -6.83
C ARG A 164 5.25 1.09 -6.31
N ASN A 165 6.09 2.11 -6.39
CA ASN A 165 7.47 2.07 -5.90
C ASN A 165 7.65 2.56 -4.46
N ARG A 166 6.55 2.79 -3.72
CA ARG A 166 6.55 3.19 -2.31
C ARG A 166 7.32 4.49 -2.04
N THR A 167 7.36 5.37 -3.05
CA THR A 167 7.93 6.72 -2.98
C THR A 167 6.84 7.79 -3.02
N TYR A 168 7.21 9.05 -3.02
CA TYR A 168 6.30 10.17 -3.15
C TYR A 168 6.60 10.95 -4.43
N ALA A 169 5.56 11.24 -5.21
CA ALA A 169 5.68 12.22 -6.28
C ALA A 169 5.89 13.63 -5.72
N LEU A 170 6.74 14.42 -6.34
CA LEU A 170 7.05 15.77 -5.85
C LEU A 170 5.87 16.73 -6.04
N THR A 171 5.28 16.70 -7.19
CA THR A 171 4.31 17.70 -7.67
C THR A 171 2.97 17.10 -8.03
N ALA A 172 2.88 15.80 -8.26
CA ALA A 172 1.60 15.16 -8.49
C ALA A 172 0.76 15.24 -7.22
N THR A 173 -0.45 15.73 -7.39
CA THR A 173 -1.43 15.71 -6.31
C THR A 173 -1.84 14.27 -6.06
N VAL A 174 -1.21 13.63 -5.09
CA VAL A 174 -1.67 12.32 -4.65
C VAL A 174 -2.99 12.53 -3.92
N PRO A 175 -4.09 11.92 -4.38
CA PRO A 175 -5.38 12.07 -3.73
C PRO A 175 -5.31 11.71 -2.25
N ALA A 176 -6.05 12.43 -1.41
CA ALA A 176 -6.18 12.09 0.02
C ALA A 176 -6.68 10.65 0.22
N ALA A 177 -7.47 10.13 -0.73
CA ALA A 177 -7.91 8.74 -0.80
C ALA A 177 -6.73 7.75 -0.88
N TYR A 178 -5.58 8.16 -1.42
CA TYR A 178 -4.37 7.34 -1.53
C TYR A 178 -3.35 7.65 -0.43
N GLY A 179 -3.78 8.35 0.63
CA GLY A 179 -2.96 8.70 1.79
C GLY A 179 -2.19 10.02 1.66
N GLY A 180 -2.37 10.74 0.55
CA GLY A 180 -1.72 12.03 0.34
C GLY A 180 -0.20 11.97 0.34
N TYR A 181 0.45 13.06 0.75
CA TYR A 181 1.90 13.19 0.81
C TYR A 181 2.34 14.02 2.04
N PRO A 182 3.60 13.91 2.48
CA PRO A 182 4.14 14.78 3.53
C PRO A 182 4.08 16.24 3.11
N ARG A 183 3.64 17.10 4.01
CA ARG A 183 3.64 18.56 3.79
C ARG A 183 4.80 19.18 4.53
N PHE A 184 5.51 20.07 3.87
CA PHE A 184 6.52 20.93 4.50
C PHE A 184 5.93 22.28 4.88
N TRP A 185 6.38 22.81 5.98
CA TRP A 185 6.00 24.14 6.39
C TRP A 185 7.25 25.01 6.42
N PRO A 186 7.18 26.21 5.87
CA PRO A 186 6.11 26.80 5.05
C PRO A 186 6.04 26.26 3.62
N SER A 187 7.13 25.68 3.08
CA SER A 187 7.21 25.04 1.75
C SER A 187 8.33 24.02 1.69
N PHE A 188 8.49 23.32 0.57
CA PHE A 188 9.57 22.33 0.37
C PHE A 188 10.95 22.99 0.24
N VAL A 189 11.03 24.11 -0.48
CA VAL A 189 12.26 24.90 -0.73
C VAL A 189 11.93 26.39 -0.70
N HIS A 190 12.96 27.25 -0.74
CA HIS A 190 12.83 28.71 -0.75
C HIS A 190 12.05 29.24 0.46
N THR A 191 12.34 28.67 1.63
CA THR A 191 11.59 28.97 2.86
C THR A 191 12.15 30.18 3.62
N TYR A 192 13.33 30.67 3.24
CA TYR A 192 14.01 31.73 3.96
C TYR A 192 13.15 33.00 4.07
N ASP A 193 12.60 33.49 2.97
CA ASP A 193 11.78 34.69 2.96
C ASP A 193 10.46 34.54 3.74
N ALA A 194 9.95 33.31 3.85
CA ALA A 194 8.76 33.03 4.64
C ALA A 194 9.06 32.93 6.16
N LEU A 195 10.25 32.41 6.52
CA LEU A 195 10.68 32.26 7.91
C LEU A 195 11.31 33.54 8.46
N VAL A 196 12.05 34.26 7.61
CA VAL A 196 12.74 35.52 7.93
C VAL A 196 12.38 36.57 6.89
N PRO A 197 11.12 37.08 6.89
CA PRO A 197 10.68 38.02 5.86
C PRO A 197 11.51 39.30 5.89
N PRO A 198 12.09 39.73 4.76
CA PRO A 198 12.94 40.94 4.70
C PRO A 198 12.25 42.18 5.25
N SER A 199 10.95 42.34 5.01
CA SER A 199 10.17 43.47 5.53
C SER A 199 10.12 43.58 7.05
N LYS A 200 10.46 42.49 7.77
CA LYS A 200 10.52 42.49 9.24
C LYS A 200 11.87 42.92 9.79
N TYR A 201 12.93 42.79 8.99
CA TYR A 201 14.32 42.98 9.46
C TYR A 201 15.09 44.04 8.70
N PHE A 202 14.61 44.45 7.55
CA PHE A 202 15.22 45.49 6.70
C PHE A 202 14.15 46.54 6.40
N ALA A 203 14.34 47.69 7.02
CA ALA A 203 13.50 48.88 6.79
C ALA A 203 14.00 49.67 5.56
#